data_da4cf7bf2419c96caecf043043cdcc7c
#
_entry.id   da4cf7bf2419c96caecf043043cdcc7c
#
_cell.length_a   1.000
_cell.length_b   1.000
_cell.length_c   1.000
_cell.angle_alpha   90.00
_cell.angle_beta   90.00
_cell.angle_gamma   90.00
#
_symmetry.space_group_name_H-M   'P 1'
#
loop_
_entity.id
_entity.type
_entity.pdbx_description
1 polymer ?
#
loop_
_entity_poly.entity_id
_entity_poly.type
_entity_poly.pdbx_seq_one_letter_code
_entity_poly.pdbx_strand_id
1 'polypeptide(L)'
;KSTGTNEFRSLVGEISMLMGYEALRDLPTEEIEVETPMETCKSLIISGRKLAIVPILRAGLGMVDGILALVPNAKVGHIGIYRDETTHLPHEYYCKLPSPIEERTIVVTDPMLATGGSAVDAISQIKSHGGVKIKFMCIIAAPEGLEKLKNAHPDVQIYIGHLDRVLNKDAY
;
A
#
# COMPACT_ATOMS: atom_id res chain seq x y z
N LYS A 1 -16.87 11.30 13.07
CA LYS A 1 -18.11 10.53 13.40
C LYS A 1 -19.37 11.12 12.74
N SER A 2 -19.29 12.32 12.16
CA SER A 2 -20.38 12.99 11.44
C SER A 2 -20.37 12.74 9.93
N THR A 3 -19.30 12.19 9.39
CA THR A 3 -19.14 11.93 7.95
C THR A 3 -19.99 10.74 7.52
N GLY A 4 -20.78 10.91 6.48
CA GLY A 4 -21.59 9.83 5.89
C GLY A 4 -20.74 8.81 5.14
N THR A 5 -21.28 7.62 4.91
CA THR A 5 -20.53 6.50 4.29
C THR A 5 -19.99 6.85 2.90
N ASN A 6 -20.77 7.55 2.09
CA ASN A 6 -20.36 7.93 0.73
C ASN A 6 -19.21 8.94 0.76
N GLU A 7 -19.37 9.99 1.56
CA GLU A 7 -18.34 11.01 1.76
C GLU A 7 -17.04 10.40 2.33
N PHE A 8 -17.15 9.49 3.30
CA PHE A 8 -16.02 8.79 3.85
C PHE A 8 -15.23 8.01 2.78
N ARG A 9 -15.93 7.31 1.88
CA ARG A 9 -15.27 6.60 0.77
C ARG A 9 -14.56 7.54 -0.19
N SER A 10 -15.20 8.66 -0.56
CA SER A 10 -14.55 9.69 -1.40
C SER A 10 -13.29 10.23 -0.75
N LEU A 11 -13.35 10.61 0.52
CA LEU A 11 -12.21 11.14 1.27
C LEU A 11 -11.06 10.11 1.37
N VAL A 12 -11.36 8.84 1.62
CA VAL A 12 -10.34 7.78 1.63
C VAL A 12 -9.66 7.67 0.27
N GLY A 13 -10.41 7.70 -0.83
CA GLY A 13 -9.86 7.68 -2.19
C GLY A 13 -8.98 8.89 -2.48
N GLU A 14 -9.43 10.09 -2.16
CA GLU A 14 -8.69 11.34 -2.37
C GLU A 14 -7.39 11.38 -1.55
N ILE A 15 -7.46 11.04 -0.27
CA ILE A 15 -6.27 10.95 0.59
C ILE A 15 -5.30 9.91 0.03
N SER A 16 -5.80 8.74 -0.38
CA SER A 16 -4.97 7.68 -0.94
C SER A 16 -4.29 8.09 -2.25
N MET A 17 -4.96 8.87 -3.08
CA MET A 17 -4.38 9.45 -4.29
C MET A 17 -3.24 10.41 -3.95
N LEU A 18 -3.45 11.35 -3.04
CA LEU A 18 -2.41 12.32 -2.63
C LEU A 18 -1.21 11.62 -1.98
N MET A 19 -1.46 10.65 -1.10
CA MET A 19 -0.41 9.84 -0.50
C MET A 19 0.31 8.98 -1.54
N GLY A 20 -0.43 8.43 -2.51
CA GLY A 20 0.12 7.68 -3.62
C GLY A 20 1.08 8.50 -4.46
N TYR A 21 0.75 9.77 -4.73
CA TYR A 21 1.65 10.70 -5.42
C TYR A 21 3.01 10.81 -4.71
N GLU A 22 3.03 10.97 -3.39
CA GLU A 22 4.26 11.01 -2.60
C GLU A 22 4.99 9.65 -2.57
N ALA A 23 4.25 8.56 -2.36
CA ALA A 23 4.81 7.22 -2.27
C ALA A 23 5.43 6.74 -3.59
N LEU A 24 4.98 7.27 -4.72
CA LEU A 24 5.45 6.88 -6.05
C LEU A 24 6.48 7.85 -6.64
N ARG A 25 6.85 8.93 -5.93
CA ARG A 25 7.74 9.98 -6.42
C ARG A 25 9.14 9.48 -6.79
N ASP A 26 9.64 8.45 -6.14
CA ASP A 26 10.97 7.86 -6.32
C ASP A 26 10.98 6.62 -7.23
N LEU A 27 9.89 6.36 -7.94
CA LEU A 27 9.87 5.27 -8.90
C LEU A 27 10.90 5.53 -10.00
N PRO A 28 11.66 4.50 -10.42
CA PRO A 28 12.61 4.63 -11.50
C PRO A 28 11.89 4.99 -12.80
N THR A 29 12.46 5.91 -13.55
CA THR A 29 11.95 6.34 -14.85
C THR A 29 12.92 5.98 -15.96
N GLU A 30 12.42 5.84 -17.18
CA GLU A 30 13.18 5.67 -18.41
C GLU A 30 12.72 6.67 -19.46
N GLU A 31 13.67 7.08 -20.30
CA GLU A 31 13.40 8.00 -21.39
C GLU A 31 12.86 7.25 -22.60
N ILE A 32 11.78 7.73 -23.17
CA ILE A 32 11.22 7.23 -24.43
C ILE A 32 11.02 8.37 -25.42
N GLU A 33 11.02 8.05 -26.70
CA GLU A 33 10.60 8.97 -27.74
C GLU A 33 9.07 8.95 -27.88
N VAL A 34 8.47 10.12 -27.88
CA VAL A 34 7.03 10.32 -28.04
C VAL A 34 6.80 11.20 -29.24
N GLU A 35 6.04 10.69 -30.21
CA GLU A 35 5.58 11.48 -31.34
C GLU A 35 4.35 12.31 -30.93
N THR A 36 4.47 13.63 -31.02
CA THR A 36 3.38 14.57 -30.77
C THR A 36 2.91 15.15 -32.10
N PRO A 37 1.76 15.82 -32.17
CA PRO A 37 1.33 16.48 -33.42
C PRO A 37 2.30 17.54 -33.96
N MET A 38 3.23 18.03 -33.15
CA MET A 38 4.17 19.10 -33.51
C MET A 38 5.56 18.55 -33.84
N GLU A 39 6.06 17.60 -33.04
CA GLU A 39 7.41 17.05 -33.19
C GLU A 39 7.59 15.74 -32.40
N THR A 40 8.64 15.01 -32.70
CA THR A 40 9.11 13.91 -31.84
C THR A 40 9.94 14.47 -30.69
N CYS A 41 9.55 14.19 -29.47
CA CYS A 41 10.25 14.65 -28.28
C CYS A 41 10.55 13.48 -27.32
N LYS A 42 11.53 13.69 -26.43
CA LYS A 42 11.85 12.75 -25.36
C LYS A 42 10.99 13.02 -24.13
N SER A 43 10.45 11.95 -23.55
CA SER A 43 9.64 12.02 -22.34
C SER A 43 10.02 10.92 -21.36
N LEU A 44 9.72 11.13 -20.09
CA LEU A 44 9.96 10.14 -19.02
C LEU A 44 8.70 9.32 -18.75
N ILE A 45 8.86 8.02 -18.68
CA ILE A 45 7.83 7.09 -18.20
C ILE A 45 8.36 6.28 -17.01
N ILE A 46 7.45 5.72 -16.21
CA ILE A 46 7.85 4.79 -15.14
C ILE A 46 8.52 3.58 -15.80
N SER A 47 9.76 3.31 -15.37
CA SER A 47 10.56 2.22 -15.91
C SER A 47 9.90 0.87 -15.68
N GLY A 48 9.86 0.06 -16.74
CA GLY A 48 9.38 -1.32 -16.71
C GLY A 48 7.90 -1.50 -16.42
N ARG A 49 7.12 -0.45 -16.15
CA ARG A 49 5.66 -0.50 -15.83
C ARG A 49 5.28 -1.54 -14.78
N LYS A 50 6.14 -1.74 -13.78
CA LYS A 50 6.08 -2.87 -12.84
C LYS A 50 5.61 -2.46 -11.44
N LEU A 51 4.49 -1.74 -11.34
CA LEU A 51 3.85 -1.42 -10.07
C LEU A 51 2.80 -2.47 -9.71
N ALA A 52 2.76 -2.87 -8.45
CA ALA A 52 1.69 -3.66 -7.86
C ALA A 52 1.09 -2.94 -6.64
N ILE A 53 -0.22 -2.93 -6.53
CA ILE A 53 -0.96 -2.46 -5.35
C ILE A 53 -1.50 -3.71 -4.65
N VAL A 54 -1.23 -3.86 -3.36
CA VAL A 54 -1.64 -5.03 -2.58
C VAL A 54 -2.36 -4.58 -1.32
N PRO A 55 -3.69 -4.41 -1.38
CA PRO A 55 -4.47 -4.10 -0.19
C PRO A 55 -4.50 -5.28 0.78
N ILE A 56 -4.38 -4.98 2.08
CA ILE A 56 -4.70 -5.92 3.14
C ILE A 56 -6.22 -5.98 3.24
N LEU A 57 -6.77 -7.13 2.92
CA LEU A 57 -8.21 -7.33 2.93
C LEU A 57 -8.74 -7.29 4.37
N ARG A 58 -9.87 -6.67 4.57
CA ARG A 58 -10.80 -6.05 3.61
C ARG A 58 -10.61 -4.53 3.49
N ALA A 59 -10.13 -3.87 4.58
CA ALA A 59 -10.11 -2.42 4.73
C ALA A 59 -9.23 -1.71 3.69
N GLY A 60 -8.08 -2.30 3.33
CA GLY A 60 -7.15 -1.74 2.35
C GLY A 60 -7.74 -1.53 0.95
N LEU A 61 -8.82 -2.23 0.61
CA LEU A 61 -9.51 -2.05 -0.69
C LEU A 61 -9.96 -0.62 -0.94
N GLY A 62 -10.38 0.10 0.11
CA GLY A 62 -10.84 1.47 -0.03
C GLY A 62 -9.78 2.45 -0.53
N MET A 63 -8.51 2.08 -0.47
CA MET A 63 -7.39 2.93 -0.90
C MET A 63 -6.96 2.66 -2.35
N VAL A 64 -7.37 1.56 -2.95
CA VAL A 64 -6.86 1.08 -4.25
C VAL A 64 -7.21 2.02 -5.39
N ASP A 65 -8.46 2.43 -5.48
CA ASP A 65 -8.96 3.27 -6.58
C ASP A 65 -8.25 4.64 -6.63
N GLY A 66 -7.93 5.21 -5.47
CA GLY A 66 -7.17 6.46 -5.39
C GLY A 66 -5.77 6.33 -6.00
N ILE A 67 -5.09 5.21 -5.78
CA ILE A 67 -3.77 4.97 -6.37
C ILE A 67 -3.87 4.62 -7.85
N LEU A 68 -4.88 3.84 -8.25
CA LEU A 68 -5.13 3.52 -9.66
C LEU A 68 -5.46 4.75 -10.51
N ALA A 69 -6.04 5.80 -9.89
CA ALA A 69 -6.26 7.07 -10.58
C ALA A 69 -4.94 7.74 -11.03
N LEU A 70 -3.83 7.51 -10.31
CA LEU A 70 -2.48 8.00 -10.68
C LEU A 70 -1.78 7.06 -11.67
N VAL A 71 -1.89 5.76 -11.46
CA VAL A 71 -1.22 4.74 -12.28
C VAL A 71 -2.22 3.67 -12.71
N PRO A 72 -3.04 3.95 -13.74
CA PRO A 72 -4.12 3.05 -14.16
C PRO A 72 -3.66 1.66 -14.62
N ASN A 73 -2.41 1.55 -15.05
CA ASN A 73 -1.80 0.28 -15.51
C ASN A 73 -1.18 -0.55 -14.36
N ALA A 74 -1.25 -0.08 -13.10
CA ALA A 74 -0.78 -0.86 -11.97
C ALA A 74 -1.55 -2.18 -11.86
N LYS A 75 -0.84 -3.25 -11.49
CA LYS A 75 -1.50 -4.54 -11.21
C LYS A 75 -1.99 -4.55 -9.77
N VAL A 76 -3.15 -5.14 -9.54
CA VAL A 76 -3.69 -5.30 -8.18
C VAL A 76 -3.55 -6.75 -7.76
N GLY A 77 -2.88 -6.97 -6.63
CA GLY A 77 -2.90 -8.23 -5.90
C GLY A 77 -3.78 -8.08 -4.66
N HIS A 78 -4.00 -9.16 -3.94
CA HIS A 78 -4.78 -9.13 -2.71
C HIS A 78 -4.15 -10.06 -1.68
N ILE A 79 -4.12 -9.60 -0.43
CA ILE A 79 -3.72 -10.44 0.70
C ILE A 79 -4.76 -10.34 1.80
N GLY A 80 -5.24 -11.49 2.26
CA GLY A 80 -6.19 -11.60 3.34
C GLY A 80 -5.57 -12.29 4.54
N ILE A 81 -5.59 -11.59 5.67
CA ILE A 81 -5.08 -12.08 6.94
C ILE A 81 -6.18 -11.95 7.98
N TYR A 82 -6.42 -13.02 8.72
CA TYR A 82 -7.24 -12.97 9.93
C TYR A 82 -6.44 -13.44 11.13
N ARG A 83 -6.87 -13.05 12.30
CA ARG A 83 -6.33 -13.59 13.54
C ARG A 83 -7.23 -14.71 14.02
N ASP A 84 -6.62 -15.85 14.29
CA ASP A 84 -7.31 -16.95 14.93
C ASP A 84 -7.83 -16.51 16.32
N GLU A 85 -9.11 -16.74 16.58
CA GLU A 85 -9.77 -16.27 17.82
C GLU A 85 -9.23 -16.94 19.07
N THR A 86 -8.64 -18.14 18.95
CA THR A 86 -8.13 -18.94 20.08
C THR A 86 -6.65 -18.70 20.30
N THR A 87 -5.85 -18.75 19.24
CA THR A 87 -4.38 -18.65 19.32
C THR A 87 -3.88 -17.22 19.18
N HIS A 88 -4.72 -16.30 18.68
CA HIS A 88 -4.38 -14.92 18.27
C HIS A 88 -3.24 -14.84 17.26
N LEU A 89 -2.87 -15.97 16.66
CA LEU A 89 -1.88 -16.01 15.58
C LEU A 89 -2.50 -15.56 14.26
N PRO A 90 -1.73 -14.86 13.44
CA PRO A 90 -2.17 -14.46 12.12
C PRO A 90 -2.21 -15.67 11.20
N HIS A 91 -3.29 -15.79 10.44
CA HIS A 91 -3.44 -16.79 9.40
C HIS A 91 -3.77 -16.11 8.06
N GLU A 92 -3.02 -16.47 7.04
CA GLU A 92 -3.36 -16.15 5.66
C GLU A 92 -4.55 -17.00 5.22
N TYR A 93 -5.62 -16.35 4.77
CA TYR A 93 -6.74 -17.06 4.14
C TYR A 93 -6.83 -16.81 2.64
N TYR A 94 -6.08 -15.83 2.14
CA TYR A 94 -6.05 -15.51 0.73
C TYR A 94 -4.77 -14.76 0.37
N CYS A 95 -4.06 -15.23 -0.65
CA CYS A 95 -2.94 -14.50 -1.24
C CYS A 95 -2.93 -14.70 -2.75
N LYS A 96 -3.13 -13.61 -3.48
CA LYS A 96 -3.05 -13.59 -4.94
C LYS A 96 -2.23 -12.39 -5.36
N LEU A 97 -0.98 -12.62 -5.70
CA LEU A 97 -0.05 -11.57 -6.13
C LEU A 97 0.15 -11.58 -7.66
N PRO A 98 0.37 -10.41 -8.28
CA PRO A 98 0.70 -10.34 -9.71
C PRO A 98 2.07 -10.94 -10.00
N SER A 99 2.14 -11.81 -11.00
CA SER A 99 3.41 -12.39 -11.45
C SER A 99 4.03 -11.56 -12.60
N PRO A 100 5.35 -11.44 -12.65
CA PRO A 100 6.33 -11.72 -11.58
C PRO A 100 6.28 -10.64 -10.50
N ILE A 101 6.24 -11.04 -9.22
CA ILE A 101 6.15 -10.08 -8.10
C ILE A 101 7.51 -9.51 -7.71
N GLU A 102 8.56 -10.28 -7.88
CA GLU A 102 9.94 -9.94 -7.55
C GLU A 102 10.49 -8.75 -8.36
N GLU A 103 9.92 -8.50 -9.53
CA GLU A 103 10.30 -7.40 -10.40
C GLU A 103 9.51 -6.11 -10.13
N ARG A 104 8.53 -6.15 -9.22
CA ARG A 104 7.59 -5.04 -9.00
C ARG A 104 7.95 -4.21 -7.78
N THR A 105 7.67 -2.91 -7.87
CA THR A 105 7.50 -2.10 -6.66
C THR A 105 6.09 -2.37 -6.14
N ILE A 106 5.99 -2.78 -4.88
CA ILE A 106 4.75 -3.21 -4.27
C ILE A 106 4.30 -2.16 -3.26
N VAL A 107 3.11 -1.59 -3.46
CA VAL A 107 2.47 -0.70 -2.50
C VAL A 107 1.43 -1.49 -1.73
N VAL A 108 1.73 -1.79 -0.48
CA VAL A 108 0.80 -2.44 0.45
C VAL A 108 -0.05 -1.36 1.11
N THR A 109 -1.37 -1.52 1.09
CA THR A 109 -2.30 -0.53 1.64
C THR A 109 -3.15 -1.09 2.77
N ASP A 110 -3.25 -0.33 3.86
CA ASP A 110 -4.18 -0.55 4.96
C ASP A 110 -4.55 0.82 5.54
N PRO A 111 -5.82 1.20 5.68
CA PRO A 111 -6.17 2.54 6.16
C PRO A 111 -5.70 2.84 7.59
N MET A 112 -5.47 1.82 8.42
CA MET A 112 -5.09 2.01 9.82
C MET A 112 -4.00 1.04 10.28
N LEU A 113 -2.85 1.58 10.65
CA LEU A 113 -1.76 0.85 11.31
C LEU A 113 -1.89 0.99 12.83
N ALA A 114 -2.69 0.12 13.48
CA ALA A 114 -2.92 0.14 14.92
C ALA A 114 -1.80 -0.58 15.69
N THR A 115 -1.93 -1.88 15.92
CA THR A 115 -0.92 -2.71 16.61
C THR A 115 0.21 -3.19 15.70
N GLY A 116 0.10 -3.00 14.40
CA GLY A 116 1.07 -3.40 13.39
C GLY A 116 1.10 -4.89 13.03
N GLY A 117 0.33 -5.74 13.73
CA GLY A 117 0.36 -7.19 13.49
C GLY A 117 0.01 -7.55 12.04
N SER A 118 -1.16 -7.15 11.54
CA SER A 118 -1.60 -7.48 10.18
C SER A 118 -0.64 -6.97 9.11
N ALA A 119 -0.07 -5.77 9.30
CA ALA A 119 0.89 -5.22 8.35
C ALA A 119 2.20 -6.02 8.31
N VAL A 120 2.74 -6.39 9.49
CA VAL A 120 3.94 -7.23 9.60
C VAL A 120 3.71 -8.57 8.91
N ASP A 121 2.58 -9.22 9.20
CA ASP A 121 2.28 -10.54 8.65
C ASP A 121 2.07 -10.49 7.14
N ALA A 122 1.33 -9.48 6.63
CA ALA A 122 1.12 -9.28 5.21
C ALA A 122 2.44 -9.08 4.46
N ILE A 123 3.32 -8.24 4.99
CA ILE A 123 4.62 -7.98 4.37
C ILE A 123 5.52 -9.21 4.43
N SER A 124 5.49 -9.97 5.53
CA SER A 124 6.21 -11.25 5.63
C SER A 124 5.76 -12.24 4.55
N GLN A 125 4.44 -12.36 4.33
CA GLN A 125 3.89 -13.22 3.29
C GLN A 125 4.26 -12.73 1.89
N ILE A 126 4.17 -11.43 1.61
CA ILE A 126 4.59 -10.89 0.31
C ILE A 126 6.08 -11.19 0.05
N LYS A 127 6.93 -11.06 1.06
CA LYS A 127 8.36 -11.41 0.97
C LYS A 127 8.58 -12.91 0.72
N SER A 128 7.81 -13.78 1.38
CA SER A 128 7.89 -15.24 1.16
C SER A 128 7.51 -15.65 -0.26
N HIS A 129 6.69 -14.84 -0.94
CA HIS A 129 6.33 -15.01 -2.35
C HIS A 129 7.29 -14.30 -3.33
N GLY A 130 8.42 -13.77 -2.83
CA GLY A 130 9.45 -13.13 -3.66
C GLY A 130 9.36 -11.61 -3.78
N GLY A 131 8.43 -10.95 -3.07
CA GLY A 131 8.35 -9.49 -3.08
C GLY A 131 9.56 -8.85 -2.39
N VAL A 132 10.27 -7.95 -3.09
CA VAL A 132 11.51 -7.34 -2.62
C VAL A 132 11.35 -5.84 -2.35
N LYS A 133 10.79 -5.10 -3.30
CA LYS A 133 10.65 -3.64 -3.22
C LYS A 133 9.27 -3.30 -2.66
N ILE A 134 9.17 -3.13 -1.36
CA ILE A 134 7.88 -2.95 -0.66
C ILE A 134 7.81 -1.56 -0.05
N LYS A 135 6.68 -0.90 -0.28
CA LYS A 135 6.24 0.32 0.38
C LYS A 135 4.93 0.02 1.12
N PHE A 136 4.81 0.50 2.33
CA PHE A 136 3.57 0.39 3.10
C PHE A 136 2.92 1.77 3.22
N MET A 137 1.63 1.85 2.97
CA MET A 137 0.88 3.10 3.01
C MET A 137 -0.37 2.96 3.88
N CYS A 138 -0.52 3.85 4.86
CA CYS A 138 -1.71 3.91 5.71
C CYS A 138 -2.13 5.35 5.98
N ILE A 139 -3.44 5.57 6.13
CA ILE A 139 -3.99 6.91 6.38
C ILE A 139 -3.69 7.34 7.82
N ILE A 140 -3.90 6.45 8.78
CA ILE A 140 -3.67 6.70 10.21
C ILE A 140 -2.76 5.61 10.77
N ALA A 141 -1.82 6.00 11.62
CA ALA A 141 -0.97 5.07 12.35
C ALA A 141 -0.88 5.42 13.83
N ALA A 142 -0.67 4.40 14.66
CA ALA A 142 -0.24 4.56 16.04
C ALA A 142 1.27 4.31 16.16
N PRO A 143 1.95 4.96 17.11
CA PRO A 143 3.40 4.78 17.33
C PRO A 143 3.79 3.32 17.55
N GLU A 144 2.99 2.57 18.29
CA GLU A 144 3.22 1.16 18.62
C GLU A 144 3.24 0.28 17.37
N GLY A 145 2.28 0.50 16.45
CA GLY A 145 2.22 -0.21 15.18
C GLY A 145 3.37 0.16 14.25
N LEU A 146 3.72 1.44 14.23
CA LEU A 146 4.84 1.94 13.44
C LEU A 146 6.17 1.35 13.90
N GLU A 147 6.43 1.35 15.21
CA GLU A 147 7.63 0.76 15.80
C GLU A 147 7.72 -0.73 15.50
N LYS A 148 6.63 -1.47 15.70
CA LYS A 148 6.56 -2.89 15.41
C LYS A 148 6.86 -3.19 13.95
N LEU A 149 6.27 -2.42 13.02
CA LEU A 149 6.50 -2.61 11.60
C LEU A 149 7.94 -2.30 11.19
N LYS A 150 8.51 -1.20 11.69
CA LYS A 150 9.91 -0.82 11.45
C LYS A 150 10.90 -1.86 11.97
N ASN A 151 10.63 -2.42 13.16
CA ASN A 151 11.51 -3.43 13.75
C ASN A 151 11.45 -4.76 12.98
N ALA A 152 10.27 -5.16 12.50
CA ALA A 152 10.11 -6.40 11.73
C ALA A 152 10.62 -6.28 10.28
N HIS A 153 10.42 -5.11 9.67
CA HIS A 153 10.74 -4.85 8.27
C HIS A 153 11.44 -3.50 8.08
N PRO A 154 12.70 -3.35 8.49
CA PRO A 154 13.44 -2.09 8.43
C PRO A 154 13.74 -1.62 6.99
N ASP A 155 13.62 -2.51 6.02
CA ASP A 155 13.81 -2.27 4.59
C ASP A 155 12.55 -1.72 3.89
N VAL A 156 11.40 -1.68 4.57
CA VAL A 156 10.14 -1.21 4.01
C VAL A 156 9.98 0.30 4.22
N GLN A 157 9.74 1.02 3.15
CA GLN A 157 9.38 2.44 3.23
C GLN A 157 7.93 2.59 3.70
N ILE A 158 7.71 3.42 4.73
CA ILE A 158 6.40 3.59 5.36
C ILE A 158 5.90 5.01 5.12
N TYR A 159 4.70 5.12 4.53
CA TYR A 159 4.00 6.37 4.26
C TYR A 159 2.75 6.46 5.12
N ILE A 160 2.66 7.49 5.93
CA ILE A 160 1.59 7.70 6.93
C ILE A 160 0.96 9.07 6.70
N GLY A 161 -0.37 9.10 6.54
CA GLY A 161 -1.10 10.37 6.43
C GLY A 161 -1.11 11.13 7.76
N HIS A 162 -1.40 10.46 8.87
CA HIS A 162 -1.36 11.02 10.20
C HIS A 162 -0.89 10.00 11.25
N LEU A 163 0.00 10.43 12.12
CA LEU A 163 0.45 9.65 13.27
C LEU A 163 -0.27 10.11 14.53
N ASP A 164 -1.08 9.24 15.11
CA ASP A 164 -1.75 9.49 16.37
C ASP A 164 -0.78 9.42 17.56
N ARG A 165 -1.25 9.85 18.73
CA ARG A 165 -0.40 9.92 19.93
C ARG A 165 -0.18 8.56 20.56
N VAL A 166 -1.23 7.75 20.66
CA VAL A 166 -1.23 6.44 21.34
C VAL A 166 -2.51 5.68 21.00
N LEU A 167 -2.47 4.36 21.00
CA LEU A 167 -3.67 3.53 20.92
C LEU A 167 -4.51 3.68 22.20
N ASN A 168 -5.82 3.67 22.03
CA ASN A 168 -6.73 3.59 23.18
C ASN A 168 -6.76 2.16 23.76
N LYS A 169 -7.57 1.95 24.82
CA LYS A 169 -7.69 0.64 25.50
C LYS A 169 -8.23 -0.48 24.60
N ASP A 170 -8.91 -0.11 23.51
CA ASP A 170 -9.50 -1.04 22.56
C ASP A 170 -8.59 -1.26 21.33
N ALA A 171 -7.33 -0.80 21.40
CA ALA A 171 -6.33 -0.86 20.34
C ALA A 171 -6.72 -0.08 19.07
N TYR A 172 -7.43 1.03 19.28
CA TYR A 172 -7.80 2.00 18.25
C TYR A 172 -7.32 3.41 18.62
#